data_8daf5171eb9269a8923b396be8ae80c6
#
_entry.id   8daf5171eb9269a8923b396be8ae80c6
#
_cell.length_a   1.000
_cell.length_b   1.000
_cell.length_c   1.000
_cell.angle_alpha   90.00
_cell.angle_beta   90.00
_cell.angle_gamma   90.00
#
_symmetry.space_group_name_H-M   'P 1'
#
loop_
_entity.id
_entity.type
_entity.pdbx_description
1 polymer ?
#
loop_
_entity_poly.entity_id
_entity_poly.type
_entity_poly.pdbx_seq_one_letter_code
_entity_poly.pdbx_strand_id
1 'polypeptide(L)'
;MDTTPDIQVDKRQPDRQLTVSVTGLLVAALAALALVVAYLLGGSGGATPAAQAISPTQSPEGAAGKPRTLTMSGSGEASAVPDQVSFDLSVRMKRPELDEALAAASRTMARVLDALEAEGVERKDVQTTGLEMYPVYDYPRYAPPVLTGYRVTQRAAVLVRELRSAGGAVSAAIDAGGNAARVGDIALKIGDPETVLGQARQLAVEEATLKAQEYAEATGQDLGVVMTLREVEATSRSAIDARPLAYSLEAFRSADALAQLPISAGRADLGVTVEVVWELAD
;
A
#
# COMPACT_ATOMS: atom_id res chain seq x y z
N MET A 1 50.61 -25.88 -58.21
CA MET A 1 51.15 -26.09 -56.85
C MET A 1 50.09 -25.59 -55.88
N ASP A 2 49.36 -26.53 -55.44
CA ASP A 2 48.13 -26.41 -54.64
C ASP A 2 48.51 -26.56 -53.16
N THR A 3 48.17 -25.64 -52.29
CA THR A 3 48.41 -25.79 -50.89
C THR A 3 47.22 -25.22 -50.11
N THR A 4 46.25 -26.08 -49.89
CA THR A 4 45.13 -25.88 -48.99
C THR A 4 45.59 -26.07 -47.54
N PRO A 5 45.26 -25.20 -46.55
CA PRO A 5 45.50 -25.50 -45.17
C PRO A 5 44.33 -26.30 -44.56
N ASP A 6 44.72 -27.40 -43.97
CA ASP A 6 43.87 -28.34 -43.20
C ASP A 6 43.30 -27.73 -41.95
N ILE A 7 41.98 -27.71 -41.83
CA ILE A 7 41.27 -27.25 -40.64
C ILE A 7 41.02 -28.44 -39.71
N GLN A 8 41.80 -28.55 -38.65
CA GLN A 8 41.55 -29.51 -37.58
C GLN A 8 40.31 -29.12 -36.79
N VAL A 9 39.30 -29.99 -36.82
CA VAL A 9 38.09 -29.91 -36.02
C VAL A 9 38.39 -30.45 -34.62
N ASP A 10 38.43 -29.55 -33.66
CA ASP A 10 38.52 -29.86 -32.24
C ASP A 10 37.20 -30.50 -31.73
N LYS A 11 37.27 -31.78 -31.42
CA LYS A 11 36.19 -32.54 -30.78
C LYS A 11 36.11 -32.20 -29.31
N ARG A 12 35.28 -31.22 -28.95
CA ARG A 12 34.90 -31.01 -27.54
C ARG A 12 34.01 -32.15 -27.06
N GLN A 13 34.43 -32.79 -26.00
CA GLN A 13 33.66 -33.76 -25.25
C GLN A 13 32.37 -33.12 -24.66
N PRO A 14 31.25 -33.84 -24.63
CA PRO A 14 30.04 -33.34 -24.01
C PRO A 14 30.16 -33.36 -22.46
N ASP A 15 29.98 -32.22 -21.86
CA ASP A 15 29.82 -32.04 -20.40
C ASP A 15 28.65 -32.90 -19.91
N ARG A 16 28.96 -33.86 -19.04
CA ARG A 16 27.95 -34.62 -18.29
C ARG A 16 27.25 -33.69 -17.31
N GLN A 17 26.15 -33.10 -17.70
CA GLN A 17 25.23 -32.47 -16.79
C GLN A 17 24.57 -33.57 -15.94
N LEU A 18 24.88 -33.57 -14.63
CA LEU A 18 24.17 -34.36 -13.64
C LEU A 18 22.78 -33.75 -13.46
N THR A 19 21.80 -34.26 -14.19
CA THR A 19 20.40 -33.95 -13.97
C THR A 19 19.96 -34.67 -12.69
N VAL A 20 20.03 -33.96 -11.56
CA VAL A 20 19.44 -34.43 -10.31
C VAL A 20 17.92 -34.29 -10.46
N SER A 21 17.25 -35.41 -10.60
CA SER A 21 15.79 -35.47 -10.70
C SER A 21 15.20 -34.95 -9.38
N VAL A 22 14.29 -33.97 -9.47
CA VAL A 22 13.57 -33.39 -8.32
C VAL A 22 12.87 -34.47 -7.51
N THR A 23 12.42 -35.55 -8.15
CA THR A 23 11.86 -36.76 -7.51
C THR A 23 12.88 -37.51 -6.65
N GLY A 24 14.15 -37.56 -7.05
CA GLY A 24 15.21 -38.19 -6.25
C GLY A 24 15.52 -37.39 -4.97
N LEU A 25 15.48 -36.06 -5.05
CA LEU A 25 15.69 -35.16 -3.90
C LEU A 25 14.53 -35.25 -2.90
N LEU A 26 13.29 -35.40 -3.37
CA LEU A 26 12.09 -35.54 -2.54
C LEU A 26 12.08 -36.88 -1.80
N VAL A 27 12.48 -37.98 -2.43
CA VAL A 27 12.59 -39.30 -1.80
C VAL A 27 13.71 -39.32 -0.75
N ALA A 28 14.84 -38.68 -1.01
CA ALA A 28 15.93 -38.57 -0.03
C ALA A 28 15.52 -37.74 1.20
N ALA A 29 14.76 -36.65 1.02
CA ALA A 29 14.25 -35.82 2.11
C ALA A 29 13.22 -36.56 2.97
N LEU A 30 12.33 -37.37 2.36
CA LEU A 30 11.37 -38.20 3.09
C LEU A 30 12.04 -39.34 3.89
N ALA A 31 13.11 -39.95 3.35
CA ALA A 31 13.89 -40.98 4.07
C ALA A 31 14.62 -40.37 5.24
N ALA A 32 15.19 -39.17 5.11
CA ALA A 32 15.84 -38.47 6.21
C ALA A 32 14.86 -38.08 7.33
N LEU A 33 13.65 -37.62 6.97
CA LEU A 33 12.60 -37.31 7.92
C LEU A 33 12.13 -38.55 8.70
N ALA A 34 11.98 -39.69 8.03
CA ALA A 34 11.59 -40.95 8.66
C ALA A 34 12.66 -41.44 9.69
N LEU A 35 13.96 -41.24 9.38
CA LEU A 35 15.05 -41.57 10.31
C LEU A 35 15.06 -40.65 11.54
N VAL A 36 14.76 -39.39 11.38
CA VAL A 36 14.67 -38.45 12.52
C VAL A 36 13.47 -38.78 13.40
N VAL A 37 12.34 -39.14 12.84
CA VAL A 37 11.16 -39.58 13.59
C VAL A 37 11.42 -40.90 14.33
N ALA A 38 12.09 -41.86 13.71
CA ALA A 38 12.49 -43.11 14.36
C ALA A 38 13.52 -42.90 15.52
N TYR A 39 14.43 -41.93 15.34
CA TYR A 39 15.40 -41.58 16.40
C TYR A 39 14.71 -40.88 17.59
N LEU A 40 13.70 -40.04 17.35
CA LEU A 40 12.92 -39.35 18.38
C LEU A 40 11.93 -40.29 19.12
N LEU A 41 11.46 -41.34 18.48
CA LEU A 41 10.57 -42.36 19.08
C LEU A 41 11.28 -43.56 19.68
N GLY A 42 12.57 -43.81 19.36
CA GLY A 42 13.35 -44.97 19.75
C GLY A 42 14.18 -44.84 21.04
N GLY A 43 14.15 -43.70 21.71
CA GLY A 43 15.01 -43.41 22.87
C GLY A 43 14.39 -43.69 24.24
N SER A 44 13.79 -44.87 24.48
CA SER A 44 13.45 -45.27 25.84
C SER A 44 13.89 -46.72 26.10
N GLY A 45 15.19 -46.90 26.34
CA GLY A 45 15.76 -48.11 26.88
C GLY A 45 15.42 -48.27 28.36
N GLY A 46 14.94 -49.45 28.71
CA GLY A 46 14.36 -49.78 29.99
C GLY A 46 15.30 -49.68 31.19
N ALA A 47 14.74 -49.24 32.29
CA ALA A 47 15.22 -49.55 33.66
C ALA A 47 14.03 -50.04 34.47
N THR A 48 14.18 -51.20 35.06
CA THR A 48 13.23 -51.87 35.94
C THR A 48 12.84 -51.00 37.14
N PRO A 49 11.58 -50.96 37.55
CA PRO A 49 11.15 -50.13 38.67
C PRO A 49 11.49 -50.85 40.01
N ALA A 50 12.32 -50.20 40.80
CA ALA A 50 12.35 -50.49 42.24
C ALA A 50 11.11 -49.87 42.89
N ALA A 51 10.34 -50.69 43.59
CA ALA A 51 9.16 -50.22 44.34
C ALA A 51 9.59 -49.21 45.41
N GLN A 52 9.19 -47.96 45.25
CA GLN A 52 9.29 -46.93 46.29
C GLN A 52 7.86 -46.63 46.81
N ALA A 53 7.84 -46.61 48.16
CA ALA A 53 6.66 -46.40 48.96
C ALA A 53 5.86 -45.13 48.57
N ILE A 54 4.56 -45.29 48.57
CA ILE A 54 3.58 -44.22 48.37
C ILE A 54 3.68 -43.27 49.58
N SER A 55 4.26 -42.08 49.36
CA SER A 55 4.05 -40.94 50.26
C SER A 55 2.74 -40.25 49.87
N PRO A 56 1.93 -39.81 50.84
CA PRO A 56 0.63 -39.23 50.54
C PRO A 56 0.77 -37.90 49.79
N THR A 57 0.08 -37.87 48.71
CA THR A 57 -0.42 -36.77 47.91
C THR A 57 -0.15 -35.38 48.51
N GLN A 58 0.85 -34.69 47.99
CA GLN A 58 0.76 -33.27 47.93
C GLN A 58 -0.15 -32.94 46.73
N SER A 59 -1.34 -32.44 47.02
CA SER A 59 -2.19 -31.76 46.03
C SER A 59 -1.34 -30.71 45.33
N PRO A 60 -1.35 -30.62 43.99
CA PRO A 60 -0.72 -29.49 43.32
C PRO A 60 -1.56 -28.26 43.63
N GLU A 61 -1.16 -27.57 44.71
CA GLU A 61 -1.62 -26.24 45.02
C GLU A 61 -1.07 -25.32 43.92
N GLY A 62 -1.96 -24.77 43.07
CA GLY A 62 -1.62 -23.67 42.19
C GLY A 62 -1.32 -23.98 40.71
N ALA A 63 -1.99 -24.94 40.10
CA ALA A 63 -2.28 -24.73 38.69
C ALA A 63 -3.44 -23.67 38.62
N ALA A 64 -3.10 -22.40 38.73
CA ALA A 64 -4.00 -21.37 38.29
C ALA A 64 -4.30 -21.70 36.81
N GLY A 65 -5.48 -22.27 36.56
CA GLY A 65 -5.91 -22.68 35.24
C GLY A 65 -5.72 -21.48 34.33
N LYS A 66 -5.18 -21.68 33.16
CA LYS A 66 -5.16 -20.61 32.15
C LYS A 66 -6.58 -20.06 32.06
N PRO A 67 -6.76 -18.75 32.16
CA PRO A 67 -8.10 -18.19 32.07
C PRO A 67 -8.75 -18.66 30.76
N ARG A 68 -9.99 -19.12 30.87
CA ARG A 68 -10.78 -19.41 29.67
C ARG A 68 -11.03 -18.10 28.96
N THR A 69 -10.74 -18.03 27.68
CA THR A 69 -10.86 -16.81 26.91
C THR A 69 -11.68 -17.01 25.67
N LEU A 70 -12.45 -15.98 25.33
CA LEU A 70 -13.19 -15.88 24.09
C LEU A 70 -12.58 -14.77 23.24
N THR A 71 -12.25 -15.07 21.99
CA THR A 71 -11.72 -14.08 21.04
C THR A 71 -12.74 -13.84 19.94
N MET A 72 -13.15 -12.59 19.76
CA MET A 72 -14.04 -12.18 18.68
C MET A 72 -13.46 -11.01 17.93
N SER A 73 -13.75 -10.98 16.63
CA SER A 73 -13.49 -9.81 15.78
C SER A 73 -14.80 -9.09 15.50
N GLY A 74 -14.72 -7.76 15.53
CA GLY A 74 -15.77 -6.88 15.08
C GLY A 74 -15.28 -5.90 14.06
N SER A 75 -16.13 -5.51 13.13
CA SER A 75 -15.91 -4.50 12.11
C SER A 75 -16.93 -3.38 12.26
N GLY A 76 -16.49 -2.15 12.06
CA GLY A 76 -17.37 -1.00 12.05
C GLY A 76 -17.06 -0.10 10.88
N GLU A 77 -18.08 0.45 10.26
CA GLU A 77 -17.95 1.37 9.14
C GLU A 77 -18.68 2.68 9.46
N ALA A 78 -18.04 3.80 9.13
CA ALA A 78 -18.63 5.12 9.23
C ALA A 78 -18.42 5.88 7.92
N SER A 79 -19.47 6.59 7.47
CA SER A 79 -19.46 7.32 6.20
C SER A 79 -19.26 8.80 6.43
N ALA A 80 -18.45 9.44 5.60
CA ALA A 80 -18.33 10.89 5.53
C ALA A 80 -18.38 11.39 4.09
N VAL A 81 -18.72 12.67 3.95
CA VAL A 81 -18.61 13.35 2.65
C VAL A 81 -17.23 14.00 2.62
N PRO A 82 -16.37 13.69 1.63
CA PRO A 82 -15.09 14.38 1.46
C PRO A 82 -15.30 15.89 1.29
N ASP A 83 -14.48 16.67 1.94
CA ASP A 83 -14.53 18.13 1.98
C ASP A 83 -13.29 18.79 1.39
N GLN A 84 -12.26 17.98 1.06
CA GLN A 84 -10.98 18.41 0.52
C GLN A 84 -10.68 17.70 -0.80
N VAL A 85 -9.80 18.32 -1.60
CA VAL A 85 -9.28 17.74 -2.84
C VAL A 85 -7.77 17.78 -2.83
N SER A 86 -7.13 16.68 -3.20
CA SER A 86 -5.71 16.67 -3.53
C SER A 86 -5.53 16.41 -5.02
N PHE A 87 -4.51 16.99 -5.62
CA PHE A 87 -4.11 16.70 -6.99
C PHE A 87 -2.60 16.84 -7.18
N ASP A 88 -2.08 16.14 -8.17
CA ASP A 88 -0.71 16.25 -8.58
C ASP A 88 -0.54 17.29 -9.68
N LEU A 89 0.42 18.19 -9.48
CA LEU A 89 0.82 19.22 -10.41
C LEU A 89 2.22 18.90 -10.93
N SER A 90 2.42 18.97 -12.24
CA SER A 90 3.75 18.90 -12.84
C SER A 90 3.97 20.00 -13.85
N VAL A 91 5.15 20.62 -13.82
CA VAL A 91 5.62 21.58 -14.82
C VAL A 91 6.81 20.97 -15.55
N ARG A 92 6.69 20.89 -16.88
CA ARG A 92 7.69 20.31 -17.76
C ARG A 92 8.22 21.32 -18.77
N MET A 93 9.52 21.53 -18.78
CA MET A 93 10.20 22.43 -19.72
C MET A 93 11.31 21.70 -20.48
N LYS A 94 11.47 22.05 -21.77
CA LYS A 94 12.62 21.64 -22.58
C LYS A 94 13.31 22.90 -23.12
N ARG A 95 14.66 22.98 -22.97
CA ARG A 95 15.49 24.05 -23.51
C ARG A 95 16.81 23.45 -24.03
N PRO A 96 17.55 24.17 -24.90
CA PRO A 96 18.85 23.71 -25.36
C PRO A 96 19.83 23.51 -24.21
N GLU A 97 19.88 24.44 -23.25
CA GLU A 97 20.74 24.39 -22.08
C GLU A 97 20.00 23.99 -20.83
N LEU A 98 20.69 23.30 -19.90
CA LEU A 98 20.09 22.78 -18.67
C LEU A 98 19.65 23.90 -17.71
N ASP A 99 20.48 24.91 -17.54
CA ASP A 99 20.22 26.07 -16.68
C ASP A 99 19.01 26.88 -17.18
N GLU A 100 18.86 27.05 -18.50
CA GLU A 100 17.71 27.67 -19.11
C GLU A 100 16.43 26.86 -18.87
N ALA A 101 16.52 25.51 -19.02
CA ALA A 101 15.38 24.62 -18.77
C ALA A 101 14.94 24.68 -17.30
N LEU A 102 15.89 24.67 -16.38
CA LEU A 102 15.63 24.77 -14.94
C LEU A 102 15.03 26.12 -14.55
N ALA A 103 15.63 27.23 -15.04
CA ALA A 103 15.12 28.56 -14.78
C ALA A 103 13.71 28.77 -15.37
N ALA A 104 13.42 28.23 -16.55
CA ALA A 104 12.10 28.28 -17.16
C ALA A 104 11.06 27.48 -16.37
N ALA A 105 11.40 26.27 -15.92
CA ALA A 105 10.55 25.43 -15.10
C ALA A 105 10.22 26.10 -13.75
N SER A 106 11.25 26.61 -13.08
CA SER A 106 11.10 27.29 -11.77
C SER A 106 10.23 28.55 -11.87
N ARG A 107 10.44 29.39 -12.90
CA ARG A 107 9.59 30.56 -13.12
C ARG A 107 8.14 30.19 -13.41
N THR A 108 7.91 29.13 -14.17
CA THR A 108 6.55 28.67 -14.47
C THR A 108 5.91 28.09 -13.22
N MET A 109 6.62 27.27 -12.45
CA MET A 109 6.11 26.75 -11.18
C MET A 109 5.76 27.89 -10.21
N ALA A 110 6.61 28.91 -10.10
CA ALA A 110 6.32 30.06 -9.24
C ALA A 110 5.00 30.75 -9.64
N ARG A 111 4.78 31.02 -10.94
CA ARG A 111 3.49 31.60 -11.41
C ARG A 111 2.29 30.71 -11.08
N VAL A 112 2.45 29.39 -11.20
CA VAL A 112 1.37 28.44 -10.85
C VAL A 112 1.09 28.49 -9.35
N LEU A 113 2.12 28.53 -8.53
CA LEU A 113 1.96 28.63 -7.06
C LEU A 113 1.29 29.95 -6.65
N ASP A 114 1.66 31.07 -7.29
CA ASP A 114 1.03 32.36 -7.04
C ASP A 114 -0.46 32.37 -7.47
N ALA A 115 -0.79 31.70 -8.58
CA ALA A 115 -2.18 31.55 -9.02
C ALA A 115 -3.00 30.65 -8.07
N LEU A 116 -2.41 29.56 -7.56
CA LEU A 116 -3.04 28.72 -6.55
C LEU A 116 -3.29 29.47 -5.23
N GLU A 117 -2.34 30.32 -4.81
CA GLU A 117 -2.50 31.17 -3.62
C GLU A 117 -3.65 32.16 -3.77
N ALA A 118 -3.84 32.73 -4.97
CA ALA A 118 -4.97 33.61 -5.27
C ALA A 118 -6.34 32.87 -5.18
N GLU A 119 -6.37 31.57 -5.44
CA GLU A 119 -7.56 30.70 -5.27
C GLU A 119 -7.71 30.16 -3.83
N GLY A 120 -6.91 30.63 -2.89
CA GLY A 120 -7.00 30.26 -1.46
C GLY A 120 -6.22 29.02 -1.07
N VAL A 121 -5.34 28.50 -1.92
CA VAL A 121 -4.44 27.39 -1.56
C VAL A 121 -3.24 27.95 -0.82
N GLU A 122 -3.08 27.56 0.45
CA GLU A 122 -1.94 28.01 1.25
C GLU A 122 -0.65 27.31 0.83
N ARG A 123 0.48 28.01 0.89
CA ARG A 123 1.80 27.43 0.52
C ARG A 123 2.18 26.19 1.35
N LYS A 124 1.70 26.06 2.58
CA LYS A 124 1.89 24.87 3.43
C LYS A 124 1.18 23.63 2.90
N ASP A 125 0.15 23.83 2.08
CA ASP A 125 -0.65 22.78 1.46
C ASP A 125 -0.12 22.37 0.08
N VAL A 126 1.03 22.92 -0.32
CA VAL A 126 1.74 22.53 -1.54
C VAL A 126 3.08 21.91 -1.17
N GLN A 127 3.26 20.66 -1.53
CA GLN A 127 4.47 19.91 -1.27
C GLN A 127 5.19 19.57 -2.58
N THR A 128 6.46 19.95 -2.72
CA THR A 128 7.29 19.49 -3.84
C THR A 128 7.56 17.99 -3.67
N THR A 129 7.15 17.20 -4.66
CA THR A 129 7.28 15.74 -4.67
C THR A 129 8.40 15.23 -5.57
N GLY A 130 8.94 16.08 -6.46
CA GLY A 130 10.04 15.68 -7.31
C GLY A 130 10.61 16.78 -8.20
N LEU A 131 11.89 16.61 -8.54
CA LEU A 131 12.59 17.39 -9.54
C LEU A 131 13.44 16.43 -10.37
N GLU A 132 13.16 16.36 -11.66
CA GLU A 132 13.90 15.50 -12.59
C GLU A 132 14.52 16.34 -13.71
N MET A 133 15.75 16.00 -14.07
CA MET A 133 16.50 16.67 -15.12
C MET A 133 17.23 15.60 -15.95
N TYR A 134 17.01 15.61 -17.25
CA TYR A 134 17.71 14.67 -18.15
C TYR A 134 17.90 15.24 -19.54
N PRO A 135 19.00 14.82 -20.24
CA PRO A 135 19.23 15.19 -21.62
C PRO A 135 18.18 14.53 -22.54
N VAL A 136 17.84 15.21 -23.61
CA VAL A 136 16.93 14.73 -24.64
C VAL A 136 17.72 14.57 -25.93
N TYR A 137 17.75 13.35 -26.45
CA TYR A 137 18.41 13.00 -27.69
C TYR A 137 17.39 12.77 -28.81
N ASP A 138 17.78 13.11 -30.02
CA ASP A 138 17.16 12.64 -31.24
C ASP A 138 17.93 11.42 -31.77
N TYR A 139 17.22 10.43 -32.27
CA TYR A 139 17.75 9.16 -32.76
C TYR A 139 17.45 9.02 -34.25
N PRO A 140 18.20 9.69 -35.16
CA PRO A 140 18.00 9.55 -36.56
C PRO A 140 18.35 8.14 -37.03
N ARG A 141 17.62 7.62 -38.04
CA ARG A 141 17.68 6.20 -38.45
C ARG A 141 19.05 5.69 -38.85
N TYR A 142 19.95 6.54 -39.33
CA TYR A 142 21.26 6.17 -39.87
C TYR A 142 22.41 7.07 -39.36
N ALA A 143 22.23 7.73 -38.22
CA ALA A 143 23.26 8.59 -37.61
C ALA A 143 23.31 8.37 -36.09
N PRO A 144 24.42 8.75 -35.43
CA PRO A 144 24.54 8.70 -33.99
C PRO A 144 23.45 9.59 -33.32
N PRO A 145 23.09 9.29 -32.06
CA PRO A 145 22.19 10.14 -31.27
C PRO A 145 22.72 11.56 -31.17
N VAL A 146 21.84 12.54 -31.38
CA VAL A 146 22.17 13.97 -31.29
C VAL A 146 21.45 14.57 -30.07
N LEU A 147 22.19 15.23 -29.19
CA LEU A 147 21.64 15.96 -28.06
C LEU A 147 20.81 17.16 -28.58
N THR A 148 19.50 17.18 -28.24
CA THR A 148 18.57 18.24 -28.67
C THR A 148 18.18 19.18 -27.53
N GLY A 149 18.75 19.01 -26.36
CA GLY A 149 18.53 19.86 -25.19
C GLY A 149 18.29 19.06 -23.91
N TYR A 150 17.79 19.75 -22.91
CA TYR A 150 17.52 19.20 -21.58
C TYR A 150 16.05 19.36 -21.23
N ARG A 151 15.51 18.37 -20.54
CA ARG A 151 14.16 18.40 -20.02
C ARG A 151 14.21 18.45 -18.51
N VAL A 152 13.48 19.42 -17.94
CA VAL A 152 13.27 19.56 -16.50
C VAL A 152 11.80 19.31 -16.23
N THR A 153 11.50 18.50 -15.23
CA THR A 153 10.15 18.26 -14.72
C THR A 153 10.15 18.51 -13.22
N GLN A 154 9.34 19.45 -12.78
CA GLN A 154 9.06 19.72 -11.36
C GLN A 154 7.68 19.16 -11.03
N ARG A 155 7.55 18.49 -9.88
CA ARG A 155 6.26 17.96 -9.40
C ARG A 155 5.95 18.49 -8.02
N ALA A 156 4.66 18.72 -7.78
CA ALA A 156 4.14 19.09 -6.47
C ALA A 156 2.79 18.41 -6.24
N ALA A 157 2.55 17.97 -5.03
CA ALA A 157 1.24 17.59 -4.55
C ALA A 157 0.57 18.84 -3.95
N VAL A 158 -0.69 19.07 -4.29
CA VAL A 158 -1.49 20.22 -3.87
C VAL A 158 -2.69 19.73 -3.10
N LEU A 159 -2.96 20.30 -1.94
CA LEU A 159 -4.15 20.06 -1.14
C LEU A 159 -5.03 21.32 -1.14
N VAL A 160 -6.26 21.20 -1.60
CA VAL A 160 -7.29 22.24 -1.54
C VAL A 160 -8.24 21.88 -0.42
N ARG A 161 -8.30 22.72 0.62
CA ARG A 161 -9.09 22.45 1.84
C ARG A 161 -10.59 22.70 1.67
N GLU A 162 -10.97 23.46 0.68
CA GLU A 162 -12.37 23.72 0.36
C GLU A 162 -12.74 23.10 -0.98
N LEU A 163 -13.61 22.11 -0.96
CA LEU A 163 -14.03 21.39 -2.18
C LEU A 163 -14.55 22.33 -3.29
N ARG A 164 -15.29 23.37 -2.91
CA ARG A 164 -15.88 24.32 -3.88
C ARG A 164 -14.85 25.19 -4.61
N SER A 165 -13.67 25.42 -4.04
CA SER A 165 -12.60 26.19 -4.69
C SER A 165 -11.69 25.30 -5.55
N ALA A 166 -11.82 23.97 -5.45
CA ALA A 166 -10.93 23.04 -6.12
C ALA A 166 -10.95 23.17 -7.66
N GLY A 167 -12.14 23.40 -8.25
CA GLY A 167 -12.27 23.61 -9.69
C GLY A 167 -11.52 24.87 -10.16
N GLY A 168 -11.68 25.98 -9.41
CA GLY A 168 -10.94 27.23 -9.66
C GLY A 168 -9.43 27.06 -9.54
N ALA A 169 -8.97 26.41 -8.48
CA ALA A 169 -7.56 26.14 -8.25
C ALA A 169 -6.92 25.31 -9.38
N VAL A 170 -7.61 24.25 -9.85
CA VAL A 170 -7.14 23.45 -10.98
C VAL A 170 -7.07 24.28 -12.26
N SER A 171 -8.11 25.09 -12.55
CA SER A 171 -8.14 25.95 -13.73
C SER A 171 -7.03 27.00 -13.68
N ALA A 172 -6.86 27.68 -12.55
CA ALA A 172 -5.81 28.67 -12.35
C ALA A 172 -4.40 28.08 -12.51
N ALA A 173 -4.17 26.85 -12.03
CA ALA A 173 -2.90 26.15 -12.22
C ALA A 173 -2.62 25.87 -13.70
N ILE A 174 -3.62 25.44 -14.47
CA ILE A 174 -3.48 25.15 -15.90
C ILE A 174 -3.24 26.45 -16.68
N ASP A 175 -3.99 27.51 -16.40
CA ASP A 175 -3.88 28.79 -17.09
C ASP A 175 -2.52 29.44 -16.84
N ALA A 176 -2.05 29.49 -15.59
CA ALA A 176 -0.76 30.04 -15.22
C ALA A 176 0.44 29.25 -15.77
N GLY A 177 0.30 27.94 -15.83
CA GLY A 177 1.34 27.03 -16.33
C GLY A 177 1.31 26.81 -17.84
N GLY A 178 0.14 27.06 -18.49
CA GLY A 178 -0.08 26.87 -19.90
C GLY A 178 0.29 25.45 -20.37
N ASN A 179 0.87 25.37 -21.55
CA ASN A 179 1.28 24.06 -22.13
C ASN A 179 2.34 23.30 -21.33
N ALA A 180 3.00 23.94 -20.37
CA ALA A 180 4.01 23.30 -19.53
C ALA A 180 3.41 22.58 -18.33
N ALA A 181 2.23 23.01 -17.85
CA ALA A 181 1.57 22.42 -16.70
C ALA A 181 0.77 21.16 -17.08
N ARG A 182 0.73 20.23 -16.15
CA ARG A 182 -0.15 19.06 -16.16
C ARG A 182 -0.70 18.88 -14.76
N VAL A 183 -2.00 18.67 -14.68
CA VAL A 183 -2.70 18.29 -13.46
C VAL A 183 -3.19 16.85 -13.62
N GLY A 184 -3.04 16.05 -12.61
CA GLY A 184 -3.47 14.66 -12.58
C GLY A 184 -3.76 14.19 -11.17
N ASP A 185 -4.18 12.92 -11.05
CA ASP A 185 -4.42 12.23 -9.78
C ASP A 185 -5.31 13.02 -8.80
N ILE A 186 -6.42 13.57 -9.34
CA ILE A 186 -7.38 14.30 -8.52
C ILE A 186 -8.10 13.31 -7.60
N ALA A 187 -7.93 13.47 -6.30
CA ALA A 187 -8.52 12.62 -5.28
C ALA A 187 -9.27 13.47 -4.24
N LEU A 188 -10.44 12.99 -3.88
CA LEU A 188 -11.23 13.55 -2.78
C LEU A 188 -10.69 13.03 -1.44
N LYS A 189 -10.65 13.91 -0.45
CA LYS A 189 -10.15 13.60 0.90
C LYS A 189 -11.11 14.08 1.97
N ILE A 190 -11.14 13.35 3.07
CA ILE A 190 -11.82 13.75 4.31
C ILE A 190 -10.82 14.53 5.13
N GLY A 191 -11.14 15.76 5.49
CA GLY A 191 -10.27 16.66 6.26
C GLY A 191 -10.02 16.20 7.68
N ASP A 192 -11.04 15.62 8.32
CA ASP A 192 -10.94 15.01 9.65
C ASP A 192 -11.34 13.54 9.62
N PRO A 193 -10.43 12.64 9.18
CA PRO A 193 -10.71 11.22 9.15
C PRO A 193 -10.77 10.59 10.55
N GLU A 194 -10.13 11.20 11.57
CA GLU A 194 -10.09 10.65 12.93
C GLU A 194 -11.46 10.66 13.61
N THR A 195 -12.24 11.70 13.42
CA THR A 195 -13.63 11.75 13.94
C THR A 195 -14.46 10.62 13.34
N VAL A 196 -14.32 10.35 12.03
CA VAL A 196 -15.05 9.28 11.34
C VAL A 196 -14.57 7.91 11.78
N LEU A 197 -13.25 7.72 11.88
CA LEU A 197 -12.64 6.49 12.39
C LEU A 197 -13.03 6.22 13.83
N GLY A 198 -13.19 7.27 14.65
CA GLY A 198 -13.70 7.14 16.02
C GLY A 198 -15.10 6.51 16.08
N GLN A 199 -15.99 6.90 15.18
CA GLN A 199 -17.31 6.28 15.04
C GLN A 199 -17.21 4.83 14.58
N ALA A 200 -16.36 4.56 13.58
CA ALA A 200 -16.14 3.19 13.11
C ALA A 200 -15.56 2.28 14.21
N ARG A 201 -14.62 2.78 15.03
CA ARG A 201 -14.09 2.04 16.20
C ARG A 201 -15.16 1.67 17.20
N GLN A 202 -16.09 2.60 17.51
CA GLN A 202 -17.19 2.32 18.41
C GLN A 202 -18.09 1.21 17.89
N LEU A 203 -18.46 1.26 16.61
CA LEU A 203 -19.27 0.23 15.95
C LEU A 203 -18.55 -1.12 15.90
N ALA A 204 -17.23 -1.13 15.65
CA ALA A 204 -16.45 -2.36 15.63
C ALA A 204 -16.39 -3.05 17.01
N VAL A 205 -16.20 -2.28 18.08
CA VAL A 205 -16.20 -2.81 19.45
C VAL A 205 -17.59 -3.29 19.85
N GLU A 206 -18.64 -2.58 19.47
CA GLU A 206 -20.03 -2.97 19.73
C GLU A 206 -20.35 -4.29 19.04
N GLU A 207 -20.00 -4.47 17.75
CA GLU A 207 -20.20 -5.71 17.04
C GLU A 207 -19.42 -6.88 17.65
N ALA A 208 -18.14 -6.66 18.02
CA ALA A 208 -17.35 -7.68 18.69
C ALA A 208 -17.96 -8.11 20.01
N THR A 209 -18.47 -7.14 20.79
CA THR A 209 -19.09 -7.39 22.10
C THR A 209 -20.40 -8.15 21.96
N LEU A 210 -21.28 -7.79 21.02
CA LEU A 210 -22.52 -8.51 20.75
C LEU A 210 -22.24 -9.95 20.37
N LYS A 211 -21.31 -10.21 19.46
CA LYS A 211 -20.89 -11.57 19.10
C LYS A 211 -20.37 -12.35 20.32
N ALA A 212 -19.53 -11.70 21.14
CA ALA A 212 -18.99 -12.35 22.33
C ALA A 212 -20.08 -12.74 23.32
N GLN A 213 -21.09 -11.89 23.53
CA GLN A 213 -22.25 -12.19 24.38
C GLN A 213 -23.04 -13.37 23.84
N GLU A 214 -23.37 -13.38 22.56
CA GLU A 214 -24.10 -14.48 21.91
C GLU A 214 -23.38 -15.83 22.10
N TYR A 215 -22.05 -15.86 21.94
CA TYR A 215 -21.28 -17.08 22.12
C TYR A 215 -21.15 -17.50 23.59
N ALA A 216 -21.01 -16.57 24.51
CA ALA A 216 -20.96 -16.83 25.95
C ALA A 216 -22.31 -17.46 26.40
N GLU A 217 -23.44 -16.85 26.04
CA GLU A 217 -24.77 -17.37 26.32
C GLU A 217 -25.00 -18.77 25.71
N ALA A 218 -24.60 -18.97 24.44
CA ALA A 218 -24.76 -20.26 23.76
C ALA A 218 -23.95 -21.38 24.42
N THR A 219 -22.85 -21.05 25.09
CA THR A 219 -22.00 -22.00 25.83
C THR A 219 -22.34 -22.11 27.30
N GLY A 220 -23.31 -21.33 27.80
CA GLY A 220 -23.74 -21.32 29.20
C GLY A 220 -22.69 -20.70 30.13
N GLN A 221 -21.91 -19.75 29.62
CA GLN A 221 -20.88 -19.03 30.36
C GLN A 221 -21.20 -17.52 30.39
N ASP A 222 -20.65 -16.82 31.38
CA ASP A 222 -20.75 -15.37 31.44
C ASP A 222 -19.56 -14.70 30.78
N LEU A 223 -19.82 -13.60 30.05
CA LEU A 223 -18.77 -12.77 29.45
C LEU A 223 -18.10 -11.93 30.55
N GLY A 224 -16.81 -12.17 30.77
CA GLY A 224 -16.01 -11.48 31.77
C GLY A 224 -15.35 -10.20 31.25
N VAL A 225 -14.22 -9.83 31.84
CA VAL A 225 -13.49 -8.60 31.52
C VAL A 225 -12.74 -8.73 30.19
N VAL A 226 -12.53 -7.59 29.54
CA VAL A 226 -11.65 -7.51 28.36
C VAL A 226 -10.20 -7.69 28.80
N MET A 227 -9.56 -8.73 28.28
CA MET A 227 -8.15 -9.04 28.53
C MET A 227 -7.23 -8.33 27.54
N THR A 228 -7.66 -8.25 26.28
CA THR A 228 -6.90 -7.61 25.21
C THR A 228 -7.85 -7.02 24.19
N LEU A 229 -7.54 -5.83 23.70
CA LEU A 229 -8.21 -5.20 22.58
C LEU A 229 -7.13 -4.70 21.63
N ARG A 230 -7.25 -5.04 20.36
CA ARG A 230 -6.29 -4.67 19.32
C ARG A 230 -7.04 -4.26 18.06
N GLU A 231 -6.68 -3.11 17.51
CA GLU A 231 -7.06 -2.72 16.16
C GLU A 231 -6.21 -3.50 15.16
N VAL A 232 -6.84 -4.26 14.28
CA VAL A 232 -6.17 -5.15 13.33
C VAL A 232 -5.96 -4.44 12.01
N GLU A 233 -6.98 -3.73 11.54
CA GLU A 233 -6.97 -3.04 10.27
C GLU A 233 -7.87 -1.80 10.31
N ALA A 234 -7.35 -0.69 9.75
CA ALA A 234 -8.14 0.48 9.40
C ALA A 234 -8.13 0.62 7.87
N THR A 235 -9.29 0.53 7.25
CA THR A 235 -9.44 0.62 5.80
C THR A 235 -10.24 1.86 5.40
N SER A 236 -9.80 2.53 4.34
CA SER A 236 -10.61 3.54 3.66
C SER A 236 -11.10 2.97 2.33
N ARG A 237 -12.41 2.81 2.18
CA ARG A 237 -13.04 2.48 0.90
C ARG A 237 -13.73 3.72 0.37
N SER A 238 -13.35 4.17 -0.82
CA SER A 238 -14.18 5.12 -1.55
C SER A 238 -15.38 4.35 -2.09
N ALA A 239 -16.58 4.78 -1.75
CA ALA A 239 -17.84 4.15 -2.19
C ALA A 239 -18.04 4.20 -3.72
N ILE A 240 -17.13 4.84 -4.42
CA ILE A 240 -17.01 4.79 -5.86
C ILE A 240 -15.73 4.01 -6.14
N ASP A 241 -15.85 2.76 -6.61
CA ASP A 241 -14.88 2.22 -7.54
C ASP A 241 -14.82 3.22 -8.70
N ALA A 242 -14.00 4.24 -8.53
CA ALA A 242 -13.74 5.23 -9.54
C ALA A 242 -13.02 4.49 -10.68
N ARG A 243 -13.80 3.88 -11.58
CA ARG A 243 -13.28 3.65 -12.92
C ARG A 243 -12.70 5.00 -13.33
N PRO A 244 -11.41 5.08 -13.68
CA PRO A 244 -10.85 6.31 -14.23
C PRO A 244 -11.80 6.70 -15.37
N LEU A 245 -12.54 7.78 -15.20
CA LEU A 245 -13.24 8.38 -16.30
C LEU A 245 -12.13 8.82 -17.25
N ALA A 246 -11.89 8.03 -18.28
CA ALA A 246 -11.05 8.41 -19.39
C ALA A 246 -11.75 9.63 -20.04
N TYR A 247 -11.50 10.80 -19.49
CA TYR A 247 -11.88 12.04 -20.12
C TYR A 247 -11.06 12.14 -21.40
N SER A 248 -11.72 12.01 -22.54
CA SER A 248 -11.10 12.28 -23.82
C SER A 248 -10.60 13.73 -23.79
N LEU A 249 -9.32 13.93 -24.09
CA LEU A 249 -8.66 15.25 -24.19
C LEU A 249 -9.37 16.24 -25.13
N GLU A 250 -10.34 15.78 -25.91
CA GLU A 250 -11.17 16.62 -26.80
C GLU A 250 -12.21 17.49 -26.08
N ALA A 251 -12.62 17.10 -24.86
CA ALA A 251 -13.56 17.88 -24.05
C ALA A 251 -12.93 19.13 -23.41
N PHE A 252 -11.62 19.24 -23.37
CA PHE A 252 -10.91 20.37 -22.72
C PHE A 252 -10.53 21.51 -23.64
N ARG A 253 -11.13 21.61 -24.83
CA ARG A 253 -10.78 22.67 -25.80
C ARG A 253 -11.44 24.02 -25.60
N SER A 254 -12.35 24.19 -24.67
CA SER A 254 -12.93 25.48 -24.33
C SER A 254 -12.58 25.91 -22.91
N ALA A 255 -12.01 27.11 -22.78
CA ALA A 255 -11.68 27.70 -21.49
C ALA A 255 -12.88 27.78 -20.52
N ASP A 256 -14.08 27.96 -21.05
CA ASP A 256 -15.33 27.98 -20.28
C ASP A 256 -15.70 26.62 -19.68
N ALA A 257 -15.20 25.50 -20.24
CA ALA A 257 -15.44 24.16 -19.69
C ALA A 257 -14.55 23.86 -18.50
N LEU A 258 -13.38 24.52 -18.37
CA LEU A 258 -12.46 24.35 -17.23
C LEU A 258 -12.96 25.12 -15.99
N ALA A 259 -13.68 26.23 -16.17
CA ALA A 259 -14.24 27.02 -15.07
C ALA A 259 -15.33 26.28 -14.28
N GLN A 260 -15.79 25.14 -14.76
CA GLN A 260 -16.87 24.35 -14.17
C GLN A 260 -16.51 22.84 -14.12
N LEU A 261 -15.29 22.49 -13.68
CA LEU A 261 -15.02 21.09 -13.35
C LEU A 261 -15.97 20.66 -12.22
N PRO A 262 -17.03 19.88 -12.50
CA PRO A 262 -17.97 19.46 -11.46
C PRO A 262 -17.30 18.38 -10.63
N ILE A 263 -16.63 18.79 -9.56
CA ILE A 263 -16.10 17.86 -8.56
C ILE A 263 -17.26 17.52 -7.63
N SER A 264 -17.83 16.34 -7.79
CA SER A 264 -18.92 15.85 -6.94
C SER A 264 -18.32 14.96 -5.87
N ALA A 265 -18.51 15.35 -4.61
CA ALA A 265 -18.19 14.51 -3.48
C ALA A 265 -19.26 13.41 -3.35
N GLY A 266 -18.89 12.16 -3.61
CA GLY A 266 -19.66 11.02 -3.16
C GLY A 266 -19.54 10.86 -1.65
N ARG A 267 -19.97 9.70 -1.08
CA ARG A 267 -19.63 9.31 0.27
C ARG A 267 -18.35 8.46 0.24
N ALA A 268 -17.53 8.60 1.23
CA ALA A 268 -16.39 7.73 1.49
C ALA A 268 -16.64 7.00 2.81
N ASP A 269 -16.44 5.68 2.80
CA ASP A 269 -16.61 4.84 3.96
C ASP A 269 -15.24 4.52 4.55
N LEU A 270 -15.11 4.76 5.86
CA LEU A 270 -13.94 4.38 6.64
C LEU A 270 -14.32 3.20 7.53
N GLY A 271 -13.54 2.13 7.45
CA GLY A 271 -13.77 0.91 8.21
C GLY A 271 -12.65 0.63 9.19
N VAL A 272 -13.00 0.08 10.33
CA VAL A 272 -12.07 -0.41 11.36
C VAL A 272 -12.45 -1.83 11.72
N THR A 273 -11.44 -2.69 11.90
CA THR A 273 -11.61 -4.05 12.43
C THR A 273 -10.83 -4.15 13.73
N VAL A 274 -11.50 -4.64 14.76
CA VAL A 274 -10.89 -4.90 16.07
C VAL A 274 -10.93 -6.40 16.39
N GLU A 275 -9.94 -6.86 17.11
CA GLU A 275 -9.91 -8.16 17.76
C GLU A 275 -9.92 -7.94 19.26
N VAL A 276 -10.88 -8.56 19.94
CA VAL A 276 -11.06 -8.42 21.39
C VAL A 276 -11.04 -9.80 22.02
N VAL A 277 -10.34 -9.92 23.13
CA VAL A 277 -10.23 -11.13 23.94
C VAL A 277 -10.86 -10.87 25.30
N TRP A 278 -11.87 -11.64 25.66
CA TRP A 278 -12.52 -11.62 26.97
C TRP A 278 -12.12 -12.83 27.80
N GLU A 279 -12.14 -12.67 29.09
CA GLU A 279 -12.21 -13.79 30.02
C GLU A 279 -13.63 -14.37 30.02
N LEU A 280 -13.76 -15.68 30.12
CA LEU A 280 -15.05 -16.35 30.34
C LEU A 280 -15.17 -16.74 31.81
N ALA A 281 -16.24 -16.32 32.45
CA ALA A 281 -16.63 -16.68 33.81
C ALA A 281 -17.59 -17.87 33.79
N ASP A 282 -17.58 -18.65 34.90
CA ASP A 282 -18.51 -19.76 35.10
C ASP A 282 -19.84 -19.28 35.60
#